data_0a79c890d0bc68f1a332e59bb452388c
#
_entry.id   0a79c890d0bc68f1a332e59bb452388c
#
_cell.length_a   1.000
_cell.length_b   1.000
_cell.length_c   1.000
_cell.angle_alpha   90.00
_cell.angle_beta   90.00
_cell.angle_gamma   90.00
#
_symmetry.space_group_name_H-M   'P 1'
#
loop_
_entity.id
_entity.type
_entity.pdbx_description
1 polymer ?
#
loop_
_entity_poly.entity_id
_entity_poly.type
_entity_poly.pdbx_seq_one_letter_code
_entity_poly.pdbx_strand_id
1 'polypeptide(L)'
;NLHVISGIQNFVVETNEGINLDANLIGFDKRSDLAILKVTNENELNLNSIVFAKKKSISIGDKVYAIGDPFGLGLTVTSGIVSANNRNTGNPYLELIQTDAAVNPGNSGGALINENGELVGITSKIFSTTGSFSGISFALPVDKLSDIASEIIKFGLAKKASLGNFSIRSIRILHNNQLKYCGEIVNYSSGPILDLFETHERLCILKVNEEPMSLERLRLVLENAFPGDAITLTLLDNMGELHSYKIKTDSI
;
A
#
# COMPACT_ATOMS: atom_id res chain seq x y z
N ASN A 1 8.62 1.43 5.97
CA ASN A 1 7.27 0.81 6.03
C ASN A 1 6.86 0.56 7.47
N LEU A 2 5.54 0.45 7.71
CA LEU A 2 4.99 0.14 9.04
C LEU A 2 5.41 -1.25 9.52
N HIS A 3 5.37 -2.26 8.64
CA HIS A 3 5.75 -3.63 9.01
C HIS A 3 7.20 -3.74 9.47
N VAL A 4 8.10 -2.87 9.01
CA VAL A 4 9.53 -2.84 9.42
C VAL A 4 9.68 -2.44 10.89
N ILE A 5 8.81 -1.53 11.37
CA ILE A 5 8.87 -1.00 12.73
C ILE A 5 7.88 -1.65 13.70
N SER A 6 7.09 -2.61 13.23
CA SER A 6 6.08 -3.28 14.06
C SER A 6 6.71 -4.04 15.21
N GLY A 7 6.24 -3.78 16.44
CA GLY A 7 6.74 -4.38 17.67
C GLY A 7 8.04 -3.76 18.23
N ILE A 8 8.58 -2.74 17.57
CA ILE A 8 9.77 -2.00 18.02
C ILE A 8 9.31 -0.82 18.89
N GLN A 9 9.99 -0.61 20.02
CA GLN A 9 9.70 0.50 20.96
C GLN A 9 10.67 1.67 20.81
N ASN A 10 11.93 1.39 20.49
CA ASN A 10 12.96 2.41 20.33
C ASN A 10 13.50 2.38 18.91
N PHE A 11 13.49 3.52 18.24
CA PHE A 11 13.96 3.65 16.88
C PHE A 11 15.29 4.38 16.83
N VAL A 12 16.26 3.79 16.15
CA VAL A 12 17.55 4.40 15.85
C VAL A 12 17.71 4.45 14.34
N VAL A 13 18.06 5.61 13.84
CA VAL A 13 18.40 5.85 12.43
C VAL A 13 19.90 6.05 12.32
N GLU A 14 20.56 5.16 11.60
CA GLU A 14 21.99 5.32 11.31
C GLU A 14 22.18 6.09 10.00
N THR A 15 23.01 7.12 10.04
CA THR A 15 23.38 7.87 8.83
C THR A 15 24.46 7.13 8.03
N ASN A 16 24.66 7.55 6.77
CA ASN A 16 25.73 7.00 5.93
C ASN A 16 27.14 7.18 6.52
N GLU A 17 27.31 8.11 7.44
CA GLU A 17 28.56 8.38 8.17
C GLU A 17 28.70 7.54 9.45
N GLY A 18 27.73 6.65 9.74
CA GLY A 18 27.69 5.78 10.92
C GLY A 18 27.24 6.51 12.20
N ILE A 19 26.58 7.67 12.08
CA ILE A 19 26.04 8.40 13.22
C ILE A 19 24.67 7.84 13.57
N ASN A 20 24.46 7.44 14.81
CA ASN A 20 23.19 6.95 15.33
C ASN A 20 22.33 8.09 15.87
N LEU A 21 21.11 8.19 15.38
CA LEU A 21 20.12 9.19 15.77
C LEU A 21 18.89 8.52 16.35
N ASP A 22 18.49 8.91 17.52
CA ASP A 22 17.21 8.50 18.08
C ASP A 22 16.06 9.07 17.25
N ALA A 23 15.00 8.30 17.10
CA ALA A 23 13.83 8.73 16.35
C ALA A 23 12.53 8.41 17.12
N ASN A 24 11.51 9.22 16.87
CA ASN A 24 10.17 9.05 17.42
C ASN A 24 9.17 8.75 16.31
N LEU A 25 8.23 7.84 16.57
CA LEU A 25 7.11 7.60 15.66
C LEU A 25 6.14 8.79 15.71
N ILE A 26 5.96 9.45 14.57
CA ILE A 26 4.97 10.52 14.39
C ILE A 26 3.59 9.93 14.15
N GLY A 27 3.51 8.86 13.37
CA GLY A 27 2.29 8.15 13.07
C GLY A 27 2.44 7.20 11.89
N PHE A 28 1.33 6.55 11.52
CA PHE A 28 1.34 5.54 10.47
C PHE A 28 -0.01 5.42 9.75
N ASP A 29 0.01 4.76 8.60
CA ASP A 29 -1.18 4.29 7.87
C ASP A 29 -1.03 2.80 7.52
N LYS A 30 -1.90 1.95 8.07
CA LYS A 30 -1.88 0.50 7.84
C LYS A 30 -2.21 0.11 6.41
N ARG A 31 -3.05 0.88 5.71
CA ARG A 31 -3.48 0.58 4.33
C ARG A 31 -2.33 0.68 3.35
N SER A 32 -1.48 1.68 3.53
CA SER A 32 -0.31 1.93 2.68
C SER A 32 0.96 1.30 3.22
N ASP A 33 0.90 0.71 4.42
CA ASP A 33 2.08 0.21 5.13
C ASP A 33 3.14 1.30 5.32
N LEU A 34 2.71 2.54 5.54
CA LEU A 34 3.57 3.70 5.73
C LEU A 34 3.67 4.07 7.21
N ALA A 35 4.88 4.36 7.67
CA ALA A 35 5.15 4.97 8.96
C ALA A 35 6.09 6.15 8.80
N ILE A 36 5.93 7.18 9.63
CA ILE A 36 6.78 8.36 9.65
C ILE A 36 7.50 8.43 10.99
N LEU A 37 8.81 8.42 10.92
CA LEU A 37 9.70 8.65 12.05
C LEU A 37 10.27 10.06 11.95
N LYS A 38 10.42 10.72 13.10
CA LYS A 38 11.13 11.97 13.23
C LYS A 38 12.38 11.75 14.08
N VAL A 39 13.56 12.03 13.50
CA VAL A 39 14.83 12.00 14.23
C VAL A 39 14.84 13.12 15.27
N THR A 40 15.43 12.83 16.43
CA THR A 40 15.74 13.82 17.48
C THR A 40 17.14 14.38 17.22
N ASN A 41 17.42 15.61 17.67
CA ASN A 41 18.73 16.26 17.53
C ASN A 41 19.19 16.50 16.09
N GLU A 42 18.21 16.69 15.16
CA GLU A 42 18.46 16.97 13.75
C GLU A 42 19.32 18.25 13.49
N ASN A 43 19.32 19.18 14.46
CA ASN A 43 20.04 20.46 14.34
C ASN A 43 21.58 20.31 14.38
N GLU A 44 22.10 19.15 14.77
CA GLU A 44 23.54 18.88 14.83
C GLU A 44 24.09 18.29 13.53
N LEU A 45 23.21 17.95 12.57
CA LEU A 45 23.57 17.27 11.34
C LEU A 45 23.04 18.03 10.13
N ASN A 46 23.90 18.19 9.14
CA ASN A 46 23.49 18.74 7.84
C ASN A 46 22.83 17.63 6.98
N LEU A 47 21.59 17.26 7.35
CA LEU A 47 20.81 16.26 6.60
C LEU A 47 20.19 16.89 5.36
N ASN A 48 20.50 16.34 4.19
CA ASN A 48 19.87 16.75 2.95
C ASN A 48 18.56 16.00 2.73
N SER A 49 17.48 16.72 2.43
CA SER A 49 16.19 16.10 2.06
C SER A 49 16.22 15.63 0.62
N ILE A 50 15.58 14.47 0.36
CA ILE A 50 15.36 14.01 -1.00
C ILE A 50 14.30 14.88 -1.69
N VAL A 51 14.50 15.17 -2.97
CA VAL A 51 13.52 15.88 -3.80
C VAL A 51 12.48 14.87 -4.31
N PHE A 52 11.20 15.21 -4.18
CA PHE A 52 10.11 14.41 -4.72
C PHE A 52 9.94 14.68 -6.22
N ALA A 53 9.85 13.63 -7.02
CA ALA A 53 9.51 13.73 -8.43
C ALA A 53 8.11 14.37 -8.60
N LYS A 54 7.89 15.05 -9.72
CA LYS A 54 6.57 15.64 -10.02
C LYS A 54 5.50 14.55 -10.13
N LYS A 55 4.29 14.87 -9.68
CA LYS A 55 3.15 13.96 -9.82
C LYS A 55 2.99 13.51 -11.28
N LYS A 56 2.79 12.19 -11.46
CA LYS A 56 2.62 11.54 -12.78
C LYS A 56 3.79 11.75 -13.77
N SER A 57 4.99 12.03 -13.26
CA SER A 57 6.15 12.23 -14.13
C SER A 57 6.83 10.94 -14.57
N ILE A 58 6.41 9.78 -14.02
CA ILE A 58 7.03 8.50 -14.31
C ILE A 58 6.22 7.68 -15.32
N SER A 59 6.90 7.12 -16.31
CA SER A 59 6.33 6.31 -17.39
C SER A 59 6.86 4.89 -17.40
N ILE A 60 6.14 3.97 -17.99
CA ILE A 60 6.64 2.60 -18.23
C ILE A 60 7.86 2.68 -19.13
N GLY A 61 8.94 1.99 -18.73
CA GLY A 61 10.23 2.02 -19.40
C GLY A 61 11.23 3.01 -18.80
N ASP A 62 10.79 3.96 -17.96
CA ASP A 62 11.70 4.88 -17.28
C ASP A 62 12.63 4.12 -16.35
N LYS A 63 13.91 4.51 -16.37
CA LYS A 63 14.94 3.93 -15.54
C LYS A 63 14.79 4.37 -14.08
N VAL A 64 14.93 3.42 -13.18
CA VAL A 64 14.81 3.65 -11.74
C VAL A 64 15.89 2.90 -10.97
N TYR A 65 16.20 3.41 -9.76
CA TYR A 65 17.15 2.81 -8.85
C TYR A 65 16.47 2.62 -7.49
N ALA A 66 16.56 1.40 -6.96
CA ALA A 66 16.12 1.10 -5.61
C ALA A 66 17.32 1.18 -4.66
N ILE A 67 17.18 1.93 -3.58
CA ILE A 67 18.20 2.18 -2.57
C ILE A 67 17.71 1.61 -1.24
N GLY A 68 18.52 0.81 -0.59
CA GLY A 68 18.19 0.20 0.71
C GLY A 68 19.38 -0.56 1.30
N ASP A 69 19.14 -1.33 2.33
CA ASP A 69 20.13 -2.16 3.03
C ASP A 69 19.69 -3.64 3.01
N PRO A 70 19.79 -4.32 1.85
CA PRO A 70 19.35 -5.70 1.75
C PRO A 70 20.16 -6.61 2.67
N PHE A 71 19.47 -7.35 3.51
CA PHE A 71 20.05 -8.30 4.47
C PHE A 71 21.03 -7.70 5.48
N GLY A 72 21.03 -6.38 5.70
CA GLY A 72 21.99 -5.71 6.60
C GLY A 72 23.43 -5.71 6.05
N LEU A 73 23.61 -5.79 4.72
CA LEU A 73 24.94 -5.82 4.10
C LEU A 73 25.50 -4.41 3.84
N GLY A 74 24.78 -3.37 4.20
CA GLY A 74 25.09 -1.98 3.96
C GLY A 74 24.36 -1.38 2.77
N LEU A 75 24.46 -0.05 2.63
CA LEU A 75 23.77 0.69 1.60
C LEU A 75 24.03 0.12 0.21
N THR A 76 22.98 -0.30 -0.44
CA THR A 76 23.01 -0.98 -1.74
C THR A 76 22.07 -0.27 -2.72
N VAL A 77 22.53 -0.13 -3.97
CA VAL A 77 21.75 0.40 -5.08
C VAL A 77 21.54 -0.68 -6.13
N THR A 78 20.29 -0.91 -6.51
CA THR A 78 19.95 -1.78 -7.63
C THR A 78 19.26 -0.96 -8.70
N SER A 79 19.39 -1.34 -9.98
CA SER A 79 18.80 -0.63 -11.11
C SER A 79 17.81 -1.49 -11.85
N GLY A 80 16.79 -0.86 -12.42
CA GLY A 80 15.78 -1.46 -13.27
C GLY A 80 14.98 -0.38 -13.99
N ILE A 81 13.78 -0.76 -14.43
CA ILE A 81 12.84 0.15 -15.09
C ILE A 81 11.49 0.12 -14.36
N VAL A 82 10.66 1.09 -14.64
CA VAL A 82 9.23 1.02 -14.34
C VAL A 82 8.60 0.00 -15.28
N SER A 83 8.24 -1.16 -14.78
CA SER A 83 7.63 -2.25 -15.57
C SER A 83 6.13 -2.04 -15.74
N ALA A 84 5.46 -1.39 -14.77
CA ALA A 84 4.06 -0.98 -14.86
C ALA A 84 3.75 0.13 -13.83
N ASN A 85 2.83 1.01 -14.20
CA ASN A 85 2.17 1.95 -13.29
C ASN A 85 0.81 1.40 -12.88
N ASN A 86 0.27 1.91 -11.76
CA ASN A 86 -1.07 1.60 -11.28
C ASN A 86 -1.32 0.09 -11.13
N ARG A 87 -0.29 -0.64 -10.67
CA ARG A 87 -0.41 -2.09 -10.53
C ARG A 87 -1.28 -2.43 -9.34
N ASN A 88 -2.34 -3.14 -9.65
CA ASN A 88 -3.21 -3.71 -8.65
C ASN A 88 -2.64 -5.03 -8.12
N THR A 89 -2.33 -5.07 -6.83
CA THR A 89 -1.84 -6.27 -6.15
C THR A 89 -2.91 -6.96 -5.30
N GLY A 90 -4.21 -6.65 -5.56
CA GLY A 90 -5.33 -7.07 -4.73
C GLY A 90 -5.62 -6.15 -3.55
N ASN A 91 -4.76 -5.16 -3.29
CA ASN A 91 -5.03 -4.15 -2.26
C ASN A 91 -6.17 -3.22 -2.73
N PRO A 92 -7.30 -3.13 -1.98
CA PRO A 92 -8.44 -2.31 -2.37
C PRO A 92 -8.20 -0.81 -2.20
N TYR A 93 -7.12 -0.41 -1.56
CA TYR A 93 -6.83 0.99 -1.22
C TYR A 93 -5.79 1.64 -2.12
N LEU A 94 -4.84 0.86 -2.67
CA LEU A 94 -3.65 1.39 -3.33
C LEU A 94 -3.34 0.72 -4.65
N GLU A 95 -2.78 1.52 -5.55
CA GLU A 95 -2.03 1.08 -6.72
C GLU A 95 -0.56 1.32 -6.51
N LEU A 96 0.27 0.43 -7.02
CA LEU A 96 1.71 0.45 -6.82
C LEU A 96 2.44 0.61 -8.17
N ILE A 97 3.64 1.17 -8.12
CA ILE A 97 4.61 1.07 -9.20
C ILE A 97 5.17 -0.35 -9.18
N GLN A 98 5.23 -0.99 -10.34
CA GLN A 98 6.00 -2.23 -10.52
C GLN A 98 7.33 -1.90 -11.16
N THR A 99 8.40 -2.51 -10.65
CA THR A 99 9.77 -2.40 -11.20
C THR A 99 10.45 -3.77 -11.19
N ASP A 100 11.42 -3.96 -12.08
CA ASP A 100 12.34 -5.09 -12.09
C ASP A 100 13.68 -4.78 -11.38
N ALA A 101 13.83 -3.57 -10.81
CA ALA A 101 14.91 -3.31 -9.87
C ALA A 101 14.84 -4.29 -8.69
N ALA A 102 15.95 -4.93 -8.37
CA ALA A 102 15.98 -5.99 -7.35
C ALA A 102 15.71 -5.39 -5.95
N VAL A 103 14.63 -5.86 -5.33
CA VAL A 103 14.25 -5.56 -3.95
C VAL A 103 14.24 -6.87 -3.17
N ASN A 104 14.91 -6.89 -2.03
CA ASN A 104 14.97 -8.03 -1.12
C ASN A 104 14.66 -7.57 0.31
N PRO A 105 14.46 -8.48 1.28
CA PRO A 105 14.32 -8.12 2.69
C PRO A 105 15.46 -7.18 3.16
N GLY A 106 15.10 -6.06 3.79
CA GLY A 106 16.00 -4.96 4.13
C GLY A 106 15.86 -3.72 3.22
N ASN A 107 15.36 -3.87 1.99
CA ASN A 107 15.06 -2.73 1.12
C ASN A 107 13.68 -2.10 1.39
N SER A 108 12.80 -2.74 2.15
CA SER A 108 11.47 -2.21 2.47
C SER A 108 11.56 -0.88 3.21
N GLY A 109 10.87 0.15 2.71
CA GLY A 109 10.96 1.52 3.22
C GLY A 109 12.08 2.34 2.58
N GLY A 110 12.93 1.73 1.75
CA GLY A 110 13.96 2.40 0.99
C GLY A 110 13.41 3.22 -0.19
N ALA A 111 14.26 4.06 -0.77
CA ALA A 111 13.87 4.93 -1.86
C ALA A 111 13.89 4.21 -3.21
N LEU A 112 12.86 4.46 -4.04
CA LEU A 112 12.93 4.27 -5.48
C LEU A 112 13.08 5.64 -6.12
N ILE A 113 14.19 5.87 -6.83
CA ILE A 113 14.53 7.16 -7.43
C ILE A 113 14.62 7.06 -8.96
N ASN A 114 14.46 8.20 -9.66
CA ASN A 114 14.69 8.32 -11.09
C ASN A 114 16.18 8.68 -11.39
N GLU A 115 16.52 8.86 -12.67
CA GLU A 115 17.86 9.25 -13.12
C GLU A 115 18.32 10.63 -12.64
N ASN A 116 17.39 11.50 -12.21
CA ASN A 116 17.70 12.81 -11.64
C ASN A 116 17.93 12.76 -10.11
N GLY A 117 17.83 11.59 -9.48
CA GLY A 117 17.93 11.45 -8.03
C GLY A 117 16.64 11.86 -7.29
N GLU A 118 15.52 12.06 -8.00
CA GLU A 118 14.25 12.43 -7.40
C GLU A 118 13.49 11.17 -6.94
N LEU A 119 12.84 11.23 -5.78
CA LEU A 119 12.04 10.15 -5.23
C LEU A 119 10.78 9.93 -6.09
N VAL A 120 10.62 8.74 -6.65
CA VAL A 120 9.42 8.33 -7.39
C VAL A 120 8.53 7.39 -6.59
N GLY A 121 9.05 6.77 -5.54
CA GLY A 121 8.29 5.92 -4.64
C GLY A 121 9.11 5.36 -3.48
N ILE A 122 8.42 4.66 -2.58
CA ILE A 122 9.02 3.91 -1.47
C ILE A 122 8.87 2.42 -1.76
N THR A 123 9.99 1.68 -1.76
CA THR A 123 9.96 0.22 -1.93
C THR A 123 9.16 -0.42 -0.80
N SER A 124 8.26 -1.34 -1.15
CA SER A 124 7.31 -1.90 -0.17
C SER A 124 7.40 -3.43 -0.12
N LYS A 125 7.13 -4.10 -1.23
CA LYS A 125 7.04 -5.57 -1.27
C LYS A 125 7.52 -6.14 -2.60
N ILE A 126 7.83 -7.43 -2.60
CA ILE A 126 8.09 -8.23 -3.79
C ILE A 126 6.90 -9.14 -4.08
N PHE A 127 6.74 -9.52 -5.35
CA PHE A 127 5.91 -10.66 -5.72
C PHE A 127 6.79 -11.91 -5.73
N SER A 128 6.64 -12.74 -4.71
CA SER A 128 7.50 -13.90 -4.55
C SER A 128 6.77 -15.02 -3.82
N THR A 129 6.97 -16.24 -4.26
CA THR A 129 6.52 -17.47 -3.57
C THR A 129 7.57 -17.99 -2.59
N THR A 130 8.81 -17.54 -2.71
CA THR A 130 9.96 -18.01 -1.91
C THR A 130 10.45 -16.97 -0.91
N GLY A 131 9.92 -15.75 -0.96
CA GLY A 131 10.39 -14.61 -0.14
C GLY A 131 11.61 -13.87 -0.72
N SER A 132 12.13 -14.31 -1.88
CA SER A 132 13.26 -13.67 -2.56
C SER A 132 12.80 -12.99 -3.85
N PHE A 133 13.57 -12.01 -4.33
CA PHE A 133 13.33 -11.33 -5.59
C PHE A 133 13.22 -12.30 -6.76
N SER A 134 12.18 -12.15 -7.57
CA SER A 134 11.87 -12.97 -8.75
C SER A 134 11.58 -12.14 -10.01
N GLY A 135 12.16 -10.94 -10.11
CA GLY A 135 11.95 -10.02 -11.24
C GLY A 135 10.75 -9.08 -11.08
N ILE A 136 10.04 -9.14 -9.96
CA ILE A 136 8.87 -8.27 -9.74
C ILE A 136 8.93 -7.67 -8.34
N SER A 137 9.08 -6.36 -8.29
CA SER A 137 9.05 -5.54 -7.07
C SER A 137 7.99 -4.47 -7.16
N PHE A 138 7.54 -3.99 -6.01
CA PHE A 138 6.52 -2.95 -5.92
C PHE A 138 6.96 -1.79 -5.03
N ALA A 139 6.57 -0.58 -5.41
CA ALA A 139 6.79 0.63 -4.62
C ALA A 139 5.50 1.44 -4.50
N LEU A 140 5.32 2.09 -3.34
CA LEU A 140 4.28 3.08 -3.12
C LEU A 140 4.64 4.35 -3.91
N PRO A 141 3.79 4.82 -4.85
CA PRO A 141 4.09 6.00 -5.65
C PRO A 141 4.22 7.27 -4.80
N VAL A 142 5.12 8.17 -5.19
CA VAL A 142 5.35 9.46 -4.50
C VAL A 142 4.09 10.32 -4.39
N ASP A 143 3.18 10.23 -5.35
CA ASP A 143 1.89 10.94 -5.33
C ASP A 143 1.06 10.55 -4.11
N LYS A 144 0.92 9.24 -3.88
CA LYS A 144 0.20 8.69 -2.73
C LYS A 144 0.97 8.89 -1.43
N LEU A 145 2.29 8.71 -1.48
CA LEU A 145 3.18 8.95 -0.34
C LEU A 145 3.01 10.37 0.21
N SER A 146 3.06 11.38 -0.65
CA SER A 146 2.96 12.80 -0.25
C SER A 146 1.62 13.11 0.44
N ASP A 147 0.51 12.62 -0.12
CA ASP A 147 -0.83 12.86 0.41
C ASP A 147 -1.00 12.18 1.79
N ILE A 148 -0.60 10.91 1.90
CA ILE A 148 -0.70 10.12 3.14
C ILE A 148 0.24 10.68 4.22
N ALA A 149 1.49 11.01 3.85
CA ALA A 149 2.48 11.56 4.78
C ALA A 149 2.02 12.89 5.37
N SER A 150 1.41 13.77 4.57
CA SER A 150 0.87 15.04 5.02
C SER A 150 -0.24 14.87 6.07
N GLU A 151 -1.11 13.88 5.90
CA GLU A 151 -2.15 13.55 6.88
C GLU A 151 -1.55 12.98 8.17
N ILE A 152 -0.60 12.05 8.06
CA ILE A 152 0.09 11.46 9.22
C ILE A 152 0.81 12.54 10.04
N ILE A 153 1.56 13.43 9.39
CA ILE A 153 2.28 14.52 10.08
C ILE A 153 1.31 15.45 10.81
N LYS A 154 0.16 15.74 10.19
CA LYS A 154 -0.82 16.69 10.76
C LYS A 154 -1.69 16.08 11.86
N PHE A 155 -2.03 14.79 11.77
CA PHE A 155 -3.05 14.16 12.60
C PHE A 155 -2.55 12.91 13.35
N GLY A 156 -1.32 12.47 13.13
CA GLY A 156 -0.78 11.21 13.68
C GLY A 156 -1.24 9.94 12.94
N LEU A 157 -2.24 10.07 12.05
CA LEU A 157 -2.78 8.98 11.26
C LEU A 157 -3.42 9.51 9.96
N ALA A 158 -3.52 8.67 8.96
CA ALA A 158 -4.29 9.01 7.76
C ALA A 158 -5.79 8.83 8.04
N LYS A 159 -6.57 9.92 7.87
CA LYS A 159 -8.02 9.95 8.12
C LYS A 159 -8.80 9.45 6.90
N LYS A 160 -8.63 8.19 6.55
CA LYS A 160 -9.31 7.57 5.41
C LYS A 160 -10.24 6.45 5.88
N ALA A 161 -11.35 6.31 5.17
CA ALA A 161 -12.27 5.21 5.39
C ALA A 161 -11.62 3.85 5.13
N SER A 162 -11.93 2.89 5.97
CA SER A 162 -11.48 1.52 5.84
C SER A 162 -12.62 0.53 6.00
N LEU A 163 -12.61 -0.53 5.21
CA LEU A 163 -13.41 -1.73 5.42
C LEU A 163 -12.64 -2.82 6.17
N GLY A 164 -11.38 -2.54 6.53
CA GLY A 164 -10.51 -3.47 7.23
C GLY A 164 -9.33 -3.95 6.37
N ASN A 165 -8.62 -4.95 6.86
CA ASN A 165 -7.49 -5.55 6.17
C ASN A 165 -7.95 -6.77 5.36
N PHE A 166 -7.97 -6.65 4.05
CA PHE A 166 -8.36 -7.70 3.11
C PHE A 166 -7.73 -7.46 1.74
N SER A 167 -7.80 -8.46 0.89
CA SER A 167 -7.41 -8.39 -0.51
C SER A 167 -8.56 -8.76 -1.43
N ILE A 168 -8.51 -8.28 -2.67
CA ILE A 168 -9.49 -8.60 -3.71
C ILE A 168 -8.80 -9.39 -4.82
N ARG A 169 -9.36 -10.54 -5.15
CA ARG A 169 -9.04 -11.30 -6.35
C ARG A 169 -10.13 -11.09 -7.39
N SER A 170 -9.78 -10.45 -8.52
CA SER A 170 -10.74 -10.27 -9.61
C SER A 170 -10.95 -11.58 -10.34
N ILE A 171 -12.19 -12.07 -10.35
CA ILE A 171 -12.60 -13.28 -11.06
C ILE A 171 -13.80 -12.99 -11.97
N ARG A 172 -14.07 -13.90 -12.90
CA ARG A 172 -15.28 -13.90 -13.70
C ARG A 172 -16.17 -15.05 -13.25
N ILE A 173 -17.42 -14.76 -13.03
CA ILE A 173 -18.43 -15.74 -12.62
C ILE A 173 -19.58 -15.75 -13.61
N LEU A 174 -20.23 -16.91 -13.77
CA LEU A 174 -21.49 -17.02 -14.49
C LEU A 174 -22.62 -16.86 -13.47
N HIS A 175 -23.39 -15.76 -13.57
CA HIS A 175 -24.54 -15.51 -12.73
C HIS A 175 -25.73 -15.12 -13.64
N ASN A 176 -26.86 -15.83 -13.51
CA ASN A 176 -28.05 -15.69 -14.35
C ASN A 176 -27.72 -15.73 -15.87
N ASN A 177 -26.95 -16.72 -16.29
CA ASN A 177 -26.47 -16.92 -17.66
C ASN A 177 -25.68 -15.73 -18.27
N GLN A 178 -25.19 -14.82 -17.43
CA GLN A 178 -24.33 -13.72 -17.83
C GLN A 178 -22.97 -13.81 -17.15
N LEU A 179 -21.91 -13.57 -17.91
CA LEU A 179 -20.55 -13.47 -17.38
C LEU A 179 -20.40 -12.11 -16.69
N LYS A 180 -20.16 -12.12 -15.38
CA LYS A 180 -19.96 -10.90 -14.57
C LYS A 180 -18.58 -10.87 -13.94
N TYR A 181 -18.02 -9.68 -13.83
CA TYR A 181 -16.87 -9.46 -12.97
C TYR A 181 -17.28 -9.49 -11.51
N CYS A 182 -16.46 -10.10 -10.72
CA CYS A 182 -16.63 -10.23 -9.29
C CYS A 182 -15.31 -9.97 -8.56
N GLY A 183 -15.36 -9.19 -7.49
CA GLY A 183 -14.24 -9.00 -6.57
C GLY A 183 -14.33 -9.98 -5.43
N GLU A 184 -13.69 -11.14 -5.53
CA GLU A 184 -13.63 -12.12 -4.44
C GLU A 184 -12.76 -11.59 -3.31
N ILE A 185 -13.35 -11.55 -2.10
CA ILE A 185 -12.64 -11.11 -0.89
C ILE A 185 -11.76 -12.25 -0.40
N VAL A 186 -10.47 -11.99 -0.27
CA VAL A 186 -9.47 -12.96 0.20
C VAL A 186 -8.54 -12.32 1.22
N ASN A 187 -7.84 -13.15 2.01
CA ASN A 187 -6.85 -12.70 2.99
C ASN A 187 -7.37 -11.63 3.98
N TYR A 188 -8.61 -11.77 4.41
CA TYR A 188 -9.23 -10.88 5.39
C TYR A 188 -8.77 -11.21 6.82
N SER A 189 -8.51 -10.17 7.65
CA SER A 189 -7.99 -10.37 9.01
C SER A 189 -8.50 -9.36 10.05
N SER A 190 -9.10 -8.25 9.64
CA SER A 190 -9.61 -7.24 10.58
C SER A 190 -10.58 -6.27 9.93
N GLY A 191 -11.33 -5.54 10.75
CA GLY A 191 -12.24 -4.46 10.36
C GLY A 191 -13.63 -4.93 9.93
N PRO A 192 -14.49 -3.99 9.52
CA PRO A 192 -15.91 -4.28 9.24
C PRO A 192 -16.18 -5.34 8.19
N ILE A 193 -15.23 -5.59 7.28
CA ILE A 193 -15.36 -6.66 6.28
C ILE A 193 -15.31 -8.05 6.91
N LEU A 194 -14.62 -8.20 8.05
CA LEU A 194 -14.46 -9.48 8.73
C LEU A 194 -15.80 -10.00 9.27
N ASP A 195 -16.68 -9.11 9.74
CA ASP A 195 -17.97 -9.47 10.32
C ASP A 195 -18.87 -10.22 9.31
N LEU A 196 -18.66 -9.98 8.00
CA LEU A 196 -19.40 -10.70 6.95
C LEU A 196 -19.05 -12.19 6.88
N PHE A 197 -17.87 -12.57 7.35
CA PHE A 197 -17.38 -13.95 7.33
C PHE A 197 -17.76 -14.76 8.56
N GLU A 198 -18.47 -14.18 9.53
CA GLU A 198 -19.10 -14.94 10.61
C GLU A 198 -20.21 -15.87 10.09
N THR A 199 -20.84 -15.49 8.97
CA THR A 199 -21.99 -16.22 8.38
C THR A 199 -21.71 -16.76 6.98
N HIS A 200 -20.60 -16.37 6.35
CA HIS A 200 -20.28 -16.75 4.99
C HIS A 200 -18.83 -17.21 4.86
N GLU A 201 -18.59 -18.31 4.19
CA GLU A 201 -17.23 -18.83 3.94
C GLU A 201 -16.54 -18.13 2.77
N ARG A 202 -17.31 -17.66 1.79
CA ARG A 202 -16.83 -17.03 0.58
C ARG A 202 -17.78 -15.95 0.12
N LEU A 203 -17.24 -14.77 -0.15
CA LEU A 203 -18.01 -13.63 -0.64
C LEU A 203 -17.35 -13.00 -1.85
N CYS A 204 -18.18 -12.61 -2.81
CA CYS A 204 -17.78 -12.01 -4.06
C CYS A 204 -18.54 -10.71 -4.27
N ILE A 205 -17.85 -9.57 -4.33
CA ILE A 205 -18.46 -8.26 -4.53
C ILE A 205 -18.88 -8.13 -5.99
N LEU A 206 -20.17 -7.94 -6.24
CA LEU A 206 -20.73 -7.68 -7.56
C LEU A 206 -20.99 -6.21 -7.81
N LYS A 207 -21.33 -5.47 -6.75
CA LYS A 207 -21.56 -4.01 -6.84
C LYS A 207 -21.00 -3.27 -5.64
N VAL A 208 -20.62 -2.03 -5.87
CA VAL A 208 -20.23 -1.03 -4.86
C VAL A 208 -21.11 0.20 -5.07
N ASN A 209 -21.89 0.58 -4.05
CA ASN A 209 -22.89 1.66 -4.11
C ASN A 209 -23.78 1.56 -5.37
N GLU A 210 -24.40 0.38 -5.56
CA GLU A 210 -25.30 0.02 -6.67
C GLU A 210 -24.64 -0.07 -8.07
N GLU A 211 -23.39 0.29 -8.21
CA GLU A 211 -22.67 0.25 -9.47
C GLU A 211 -21.82 -1.04 -9.61
N PRO A 212 -21.63 -1.56 -10.83
CA PRO A 212 -20.84 -2.78 -11.05
C PRO A 212 -19.45 -2.71 -10.43
N MET A 213 -19.01 -3.83 -9.85
CA MET A 213 -17.71 -3.94 -9.21
C MET A 213 -16.58 -3.74 -10.21
N SER A 214 -15.66 -2.85 -9.88
CA SER A 214 -14.27 -2.82 -10.33
C SER A 214 -13.39 -2.40 -9.15
N LEU A 215 -12.12 -2.81 -9.19
CA LEU A 215 -11.20 -2.40 -8.12
C LEU A 215 -10.94 -0.89 -8.10
N GLU A 216 -10.91 -0.27 -9.27
CA GLU A 216 -10.83 1.19 -9.40
C GLU A 216 -12.02 1.88 -8.74
N ARG A 217 -13.25 1.38 -8.96
CA ARG A 217 -14.46 1.91 -8.32
C ARG A 217 -14.42 1.76 -6.82
N LEU A 218 -14.12 0.56 -6.31
CA LEU A 218 -14.01 0.34 -4.87
C LEU A 218 -12.99 1.29 -4.24
N ARG A 219 -11.83 1.44 -4.88
CA ARG A 219 -10.79 2.37 -4.43
C ARG A 219 -11.28 3.82 -4.42
N LEU A 220 -11.91 4.27 -5.51
CA LEU A 220 -12.45 5.64 -5.62
C LEU A 220 -13.48 5.93 -4.51
N VAL A 221 -14.36 4.97 -4.23
CA VAL A 221 -15.34 5.09 -3.15
C VAL A 221 -14.65 5.21 -1.80
N LEU A 222 -13.64 4.36 -1.53
CA LEU A 222 -12.89 4.38 -0.26
C LEU A 222 -11.97 5.60 -0.11
N GLU A 223 -11.44 6.14 -1.20
CA GLU A 223 -10.64 7.37 -1.20
C GLU A 223 -11.47 8.63 -0.86
N ASN A 224 -12.74 8.65 -1.29
CA ASN A 224 -13.64 9.77 -1.06
C ASN A 224 -14.49 9.66 0.21
N ALA A 225 -14.50 8.51 0.86
CA ALA A 225 -15.22 8.28 2.11
C ALA A 225 -14.39 8.69 3.33
N PHE A 226 -15.08 9.12 4.38
CA PHE A 226 -14.51 9.36 5.71
C PHE A 226 -14.83 8.20 6.65
N PRO A 227 -14.04 8.00 7.73
CA PRO A 227 -14.39 7.06 8.77
C PRO A 227 -15.80 7.33 9.33
N GLY A 228 -16.61 6.27 9.37
CA GLY A 228 -18.01 6.35 9.76
C GLY A 228 -19.01 6.45 8.62
N ASP A 229 -18.57 6.76 7.39
CA ASP A 229 -19.42 6.70 6.21
C ASP A 229 -19.83 5.27 5.90
N ALA A 230 -21.02 5.10 5.35
CA ALA A 230 -21.52 3.79 4.98
C ALA A 230 -21.34 3.51 3.49
N ILE A 231 -20.79 2.34 3.18
CA ILE A 231 -20.62 1.82 1.83
C ILE A 231 -21.55 0.63 1.64
N THR A 232 -22.32 0.64 0.56
CA THR A 232 -23.19 -0.49 0.22
C THR A 232 -22.46 -1.46 -0.70
N LEU A 233 -22.33 -2.72 -0.27
CA LEU A 233 -21.80 -3.81 -1.07
C LEU A 233 -22.89 -4.81 -1.41
N THR A 234 -23.05 -5.13 -2.71
CA THR A 234 -23.86 -6.27 -3.13
C THR A 234 -22.92 -7.45 -3.34
N LEU A 235 -23.12 -8.49 -2.57
CA LEU A 235 -22.26 -9.67 -2.47
C LEU A 235 -22.98 -10.89 -2.99
N LEU A 236 -22.24 -11.81 -3.58
CA LEU A 236 -22.66 -13.16 -3.93
C LEU A 236 -21.94 -14.14 -3.02
N ASP A 237 -22.67 -15.03 -2.36
CA ASP A 237 -22.10 -16.07 -1.52
C ASP A 237 -21.72 -17.34 -2.31
N ASN A 238 -21.25 -18.37 -1.61
CA ASN A 238 -20.90 -19.67 -2.18
C ASN A 238 -22.10 -20.51 -2.63
N MET A 239 -23.33 -20.16 -2.19
CA MET A 239 -24.58 -20.80 -2.59
C MET A 239 -25.22 -20.14 -3.82
N GLY A 240 -24.67 -19.00 -4.25
CA GLY A 240 -25.18 -18.21 -5.38
C GLY A 240 -26.29 -17.24 -4.96
N GLU A 241 -26.47 -16.98 -3.67
CA GLU A 241 -27.45 -16.02 -3.17
C GLU A 241 -26.84 -14.60 -3.09
N LEU A 242 -27.68 -13.61 -3.35
CA LEU A 242 -27.32 -12.20 -3.33
C LEU A 242 -27.66 -11.58 -1.97
N HIS A 243 -26.68 -10.93 -1.39
CA HIS A 243 -26.81 -10.19 -0.15
C HIS A 243 -26.42 -8.73 -0.36
N SER A 244 -27.14 -7.80 0.27
CA SER A 244 -26.80 -6.39 0.26
C SER A 244 -26.47 -5.91 1.68
N TYR A 245 -25.24 -5.47 1.88
CA TYR A 245 -24.79 -4.98 3.18
C TYR A 245 -24.43 -3.51 3.10
N LYS A 246 -24.96 -2.74 4.05
CA LYS A 246 -24.54 -1.36 4.28
C LYS A 246 -23.51 -1.36 5.41
N ILE A 247 -22.25 -1.28 5.04
CA ILE A 247 -21.12 -1.42 5.96
C ILE A 247 -20.64 -0.03 6.35
N LYS A 248 -20.58 0.22 7.65
CA LYS A 248 -20.00 1.44 8.19
C LYS A 248 -18.48 1.29 8.19
N THR A 249 -17.79 2.26 7.60
CA THR A 249 -16.33 2.26 7.53
C THR A 249 -15.71 2.62 8.88
N ASP A 250 -14.54 2.08 9.16
CA ASP A 250 -13.72 2.44 10.31
C ASP A 250 -12.63 3.44 9.95
N SER A 251 -12.06 4.05 10.99
CA SER A 251 -10.69 4.61 10.95
C SER A 251 -9.70 3.48 11.15
N ILE A 252 -8.61 3.49 10.44
CA ILE A 252 -7.53 2.51 10.62
C ILE A 252 -6.65 2.88 11.79
#